data_1e9ebfa2325a6068bdcebef5d7f854d6
#
_entry.id   1e9ebfa2325a6068bdcebef5d7f854d6
#
_cell.length_a   1.000
_cell.length_b   1.000
_cell.length_c   1.000
_cell.angle_alpha   90.00
_cell.angle_beta   90.00
_cell.angle_gamma   90.00
#
_symmetry.space_group_name_H-M   'P 1'
#
loop_
_entity.id
_entity.type
_entity.pdbx_description
1 polymer ?
#
loop_
_entity_poly.entity_id
_entity_poly.type
_entity_poly.pdbx_seq_one_letter_code
_entity_poly.pdbx_strand_id
1 'polypeptide(L)'
;HMIGYPDRIKSLQEKTKLDEAVITGKARIGANEVALMVMDGRFLMASMGEVVGEKIARGVERATKEKLPVIIFTCSGGARMQEGMTSLMQMAKTSAALKRHSDAGLLYITVLTDPTTGGVTASFAMLGDIILAEPKALIGFAGPRVIEQTIHKKLPKGFQRSEFLLKHGFIDKIVERKDMKTVLEKILTMHRLTAEGVAENTGNNAVFNDGDITVASEQEVGQTVKIVKNSRKQKLSATQKKRASEKTAWERVLTSREKDRPVGEDYISGLFEEFIEFHGDRNFGDDAAICGGIAY
;
A
#
# COMPACT_ATOMS: atom_id res chain seq x y z
N HIS A 1 6.90 -39.72 21.05
CA HIS A 1 7.40 -38.56 21.81
C HIS A 1 7.26 -37.33 20.95
N MET A 2 6.49 -36.34 21.42
CA MET A 2 6.47 -35.02 20.74
C MET A 2 7.82 -34.36 20.98
N ILE A 3 8.46 -33.92 19.89
CA ILE A 3 9.72 -33.18 19.95
C ILE A 3 9.45 -31.86 20.68
N GLY A 4 10.29 -31.51 21.67
CA GLY A 4 10.19 -30.26 22.40
C GLY A 4 10.34 -29.03 21.49
N TYR A 5 9.75 -27.90 21.88
CA TYR A 5 9.82 -26.67 21.05
C TYR A 5 11.26 -26.24 20.72
N PRO A 6 12.22 -26.22 21.68
CA PRO A 6 13.59 -25.86 21.37
C PRO A 6 14.27 -26.78 20.35
N ASP A 7 14.03 -28.08 20.45
CA ASP A 7 14.61 -29.09 19.53
C ASP A 7 13.99 -28.96 18.14
N ARG A 8 12.70 -28.63 18.07
CA ARG A 8 12.01 -28.36 16.81
C ARG A 8 12.59 -27.12 16.10
N ILE A 9 12.91 -26.05 16.84
CA ILE A 9 13.56 -24.86 16.28
C ILE A 9 14.91 -25.25 15.69
N LYS A 10 15.77 -25.94 16.45
CA LYS A 10 17.09 -26.38 15.97
C LYS A 10 17.00 -27.24 14.70
N SER A 11 16.09 -28.21 14.69
CA SER A 11 15.86 -29.07 13.52
C SER A 11 15.41 -28.25 12.28
N LEU A 12 14.61 -27.21 12.47
CA LEU A 12 14.18 -26.34 11.38
C LEU A 12 15.31 -25.45 10.90
N GLN A 13 16.14 -24.89 11.79
CA GLN A 13 17.33 -24.13 11.42
C GLN A 13 18.29 -24.96 10.57
N GLU A 14 18.54 -26.20 10.98
CA GLU A 14 19.39 -27.14 10.22
C GLU A 14 18.81 -27.47 8.85
N LYS A 15 17.48 -27.72 8.78
CA LYS A 15 16.78 -28.11 7.56
C LYS A 15 16.59 -26.96 6.57
N THR A 16 16.23 -25.80 7.05
CA THR A 16 15.90 -24.66 6.19
C THR A 16 17.07 -23.72 5.93
N LYS A 17 18.12 -23.81 6.74
CA LYS A 17 19.25 -22.88 6.79
C LYS A 17 18.83 -21.44 7.11
N LEU A 18 17.69 -21.28 7.77
CA LEU A 18 17.17 -20.02 8.26
C LEU A 18 17.33 -19.95 9.78
N ASP A 19 17.74 -18.82 10.30
CA ASP A 19 17.78 -18.59 11.75
C ASP A 19 16.38 -18.47 12.33
N GLU A 20 15.46 -17.88 11.56
CA GLU A 20 14.05 -17.69 11.94
C GLU A 20 13.19 -17.42 10.69
N ALA A 21 11.88 -17.39 10.86
CA ALA A 21 10.86 -17.32 9.82
C ALA A 21 10.81 -15.97 9.04
N VAL A 22 11.66 -15.02 9.35
CA VAL A 22 11.79 -13.77 8.62
C VAL A 22 13.23 -13.40 8.33
N ILE A 23 13.50 -13.01 7.10
CA ILE A 23 14.78 -12.43 6.65
C ILE A 23 14.57 -10.92 6.53
N THR A 24 15.47 -10.14 7.12
CA THR A 24 15.40 -8.68 7.11
C THR A 24 16.72 -8.09 6.63
N GLY A 25 16.68 -7.05 5.82
CA GLY A 25 17.89 -6.40 5.32
C GLY A 25 17.59 -5.18 4.47
N LYS A 26 18.67 -4.52 4.04
CA LYS A 26 18.58 -3.49 2.99
C LYS A 26 18.62 -4.17 1.63
N ALA A 27 17.82 -3.65 0.73
CA ALA A 27 17.77 -4.12 -0.66
C ALA A 27 17.69 -2.93 -1.61
N ARG A 28 17.85 -3.19 -2.90
CA ARG A 28 17.65 -2.21 -3.95
C ARG A 28 16.65 -2.74 -4.97
N ILE A 29 15.63 -1.97 -5.25
CA ILE A 29 14.64 -2.25 -6.30
C ILE A 29 14.75 -1.13 -7.34
N GLY A 30 15.30 -1.46 -8.51
CA GLY A 30 15.74 -0.44 -9.47
C GLY A 30 16.77 0.49 -8.85
N ALA A 31 16.53 1.80 -8.90
CA ALA A 31 17.36 2.84 -8.29
C ALA A 31 17.05 3.10 -6.80
N ASN A 32 15.98 2.49 -6.25
CA ASN A 32 15.47 2.83 -4.93
C ASN A 32 16.02 1.88 -3.85
N GLU A 33 16.60 2.42 -2.80
CA GLU A 33 16.98 1.67 -1.59
C GLU A 33 15.77 1.47 -0.69
N VAL A 34 15.63 0.29 -0.12
CA VAL A 34 14.50 -0.10 0.72
C VAL A 34 14.96 -0.96 1.90
N ALA A 35 14.24 -0.93 2.99
CA ALA A 35 14.30 -1.98 4.00
C ALA A 35 13.31 -3.09 3.60
N LEU A 36 13.86 -4.25 3.31
CA LEU A 36 13.11 -5.41 2.83
C LEU A 36 13.02 -6.46 3.92
N MET A 37 11.82 -6.98 4.14
CA MET A 37 11.55 -8.09 5.05
C MET A 37 10.73 -9.14 4.33
N VAL A 38 11.17 -10.39 4.40
CA VAL A 38 10.52 -11.50 3.71
C VAL A 38 10.28 -12.63 4.69
N MET A 39 9.03 -13.00 4.90
CA MET A 39 8.66 -14.14 5.71
C MET A 39 8.75 -15.43 4.89
N ASP A 40 9.16 -16.53 5.53
CA ASP A 40 9.37 -17.82 4.89
C ASP A 40 8.55 -18.92 5.59
N GLY A 41 7.54 -19.42 4.91
CA GLY A 41 6.62 -20.46 5.41
C GLY A 41 7.28 -21.81 5.71
N ARG A 42 8.49 -22.06 5.23
CA ARG A 42 9.24 -23.30 5.55
C ARG A 42 9.62 -23.40 7.03
N PHE A 43 9.71 -22.24 7.71
CA PHE A 43 10.02 -22.19 9.13
C PHE A 43 8.74 -22.02 9.95
N LEU A 44 8.18 -23.10 10.50
CA LEU A 44 6.94 -23.14 11.30
C LEU A 44 5.75 -22.39 10.67
N MET A 45 5.53 -22.56 9.36
CA MET A 45 4.48 -21.81 8.62
C MET A 45 4.63 -20.30 8.76
N ALA A 46 5.85 -19.81 8.92
CA ALA A 46 6.19 -18.42 9.21
C ALA A 46 5.38 -17.81 10.37
N SER A 47 5.05 -18.60 11.38
CA SER A 47 4.34 -18.11 12.56
C SER A 47 5.19 -17.07 13.30
N MET A 48 4.54 -15.97 13.71
CA MET A 48 5.18 -14.86 14.40
C MET A 48 5.41 -15.22 15.87
N GLY A 49 6.66 -15.46 16.24
CA GLY A 49 7.14 -15.56 17.61
C GLY A 49 7.92 -14.31 18.01
N GLU A 50 8.55 -14.35 19.18
CA GLU A 50 9.33 -13.26 19.75
C GLU A 50 10.41 -12.75 18.79
N VAL A 51 11.19 -13.67 18.22
CA VAL A 51 12.31 -13.33 17.33
C VAL A 51 11.81 -12.73 16.01
N VAL A 52 10.72 -13.23 15.45
CA VAL A 52 10.12 -12.67 14.23
C VAL A 52 9.67 -11.23 14.48
N GLY A 53 8.91 -11.01 15.56
CA GLY A 53 8.44 -9.68 15.92
C GLY A 53 9.57 -8.71 16.21
N GLU A 54 10.61 -9.15 16.91
CA GLU A 54 11.81 -8.34 17.18
C GLU A 54 12.55 -7.97 15.89
N LYS A 55 12.79 -8.93 14.99
CA LYS A 55 13.48 -8.67 13.72
C LYS A 55 12.71 -7.66 12.87
N ILE A 56 11.36 -7.77 12.80
CA ILE A 56 10.53 -6.82 12.09
C ILE A 56 10.60 -5.44 12.75
N ALA A 57 10.39 -5.35 14.06
CA ALA A 57 10.42 -4.07 14.77
C ALA A 57 11.77 -3.37 14.60
N ARG A 58 12.89 -4.07 14.82
CA ARG A 58 14.24 -3.51 14.60
C ARG A 58 14.50 -3.10 13.17
N GLY A 59 14.02 -3.90 12.21
CA GLY A 59 14.13 -3.58 10.79
C GLY A 59 13.41 -2.28 10.44
N VAL A 60 12.19 -2.11 10.94
CA VAL A 60 11.40 -0.88 10.76
C VAL A 60 12.06 0.31 11.47
N GLU A 61 12.50 0.15 12.72
CA GLU A 61 13.18 1.22 13.46
C GLU A 61 14.47 1.68 12.78
N ARG A 62 15.23 0.72 12.22
CA ARG A 62 16.43 1.05 11.44
C ARG A 62 16.08 1.76 10.14
N ALA A 63 15.06 1.29 9.42
CA ALA A 63 14.55 1.96 8.22
C ALA A 63 14.12 3.40 8.51
N THR A 64 13.44 3.63 9.63
CA THR A 64 13.03 4.97 10.07
C THR A 64 14.23 5.89 10.29
N LYS A 65 15.27 5.41 10.97
CA LYS A 65 16.52 6.19 11.17
C LYS A 65 17.24 6.48 9.86
N GLU A 66 17.26 5.55 8.94
CA GLU A 66 17.91 5.66 7.63
C GLU A 66 17.00 6.32 6.57
N LYS A 67 15.77 6.71 6.93
CA LYS A 67 14.74 7.32 6.04
C LYS A 67 14.46 6.46 4.80
N LEU A 68 14.43 5.14 4.97
CA LEU A 68 14.16 4.20 3.90
C LEU A 68 12.69 3.76 3.91
N PRO A 69 12.05 3.58 2.77
CA PRO A 69 10.76 2.92 2.70
C PRO A 69 10.87 1.47 3.16
N VAL A 70 9.83 0.96 3.79
CA VAL A 70 9.74 -0.43 4.26
C VAL A 70 8.86 -1.24 3.33
N ILE A 71 9.33 -2.44 2.96
CA ILE A 71 8.54 -3.43 2.23
C ILE A 71 8.55 -4.74 3.00
N ILE A 72 7.37 -5.28 3.31
CA ILE A 72 7.23 -6.58 3.98
C ILE A 72 6.43 -7.54 3.11
N PHE A 73 7.07 -8.62 2.67
CA PHE A 73 6.39 -9.77 2.09
C PHE A 73 5.90 -10.68 3.22
N THR A 74 4.60 -10.80 3.37
CA THR A 74 3.99 -11.59 4.42
C THR A 74 3.64 -12.98 3.92
N CYS A 75 3.95 -13.98 4.73
CA CYS A 75 3.51 -15.36 4.56
C CYS A 75 3.45 -15.95 5.96
N SER A 76 2.25 -16.25 6.49
CA SER A 76 2.17 -16.68 7.88
C SER A 76 0.89 -17.43 8.22
N GLY A 77 1.03 -18.45 9.07
CA GLY A 77 -0.09 -19.10 9.77
C GLY A 77 -0.60 -18.31 10.98
N GLY A 78 0.01 -17.16 11.35
CA GLY A 78 -0.41 -16.33 12.47
C GLY A 78 0.59 -16.28 13.63
N ALA A 79 0.11 -15.98 14.85
CA ALA A 79 0.93 -15.96 16.05
C ALA A 79 1.42 -17.37 16.43
N ARG A 80 2.66 -17.47 16.91
CA ARG A 80 3.29 -18.74 17.29
C ARG A 80 2.76 -19.25 18.63
N MET A 81 1.86 -20.22 18.59
CA MET A 81 1.18 -20.73 19.77
C MET A 81 2.14 -21.27 20.85
N GLN A 82 3.26 -21.83 20.45
CA GLN A 82 4.25 -22.41 21.37
C GLN A 82 4.91 -21.37 22.29
N GLU A 83 4.89 -20.10 21.90
CA GLU A 83 5.43 -18.98 22.70
C GLU A 83 4.36 -18.23 23.51
N GLY A 84 3.10 -18.68 23.41
CA GLY A 84 2.00 -18.18 24.22
C GLY A 84 1.83 -16.65 24.14
N MET A 85 1.76 -15.98 25.30
CA MET A 85 1.53 -14.55 25.40
C MET A 85 2.63 -13.72 24.72
N THR A 86 3.88 -14.18 24.74
CA THR A 86 5.00 -13.47 24.11
C THR A 86 4.76 -13.27 22.60
N SER A 87 4.21 -14.29 21.92
CA SER A 87 3.88 -14.18 20.49
C SER A 87 2.74 -13.18 20.24
N LEU A 88 1.76 -13.09 21.13
CA LEU A 88 0.67 -12.11 21.00
C LEU A 88 1.16 -10.67 21.17
N MET A 89 2.09 -10.44 22.08
CA MET A 89 2.68 -9.12 22.30
C MET A 89 3.50 -8.61 21.10
N GLN A 90 3.92 -9.50 20.19
CA GLN A 90 4.61 -9.08 18.97
C GLN A 90 3.71 -8.27 18.02
N MET A 91 2.39 -8.50 18.05
CA MET A 91 1.45 -7.70 17.27
C MET A 91 1.52 -6.22 17.67
N ALA A 92 1.45 -5.92 18.96
CA ALA A 92 1.57 -4.55 19.48
C ALA A 92 2.94 -3.94 19.18
N LYS A 93 4.01 -4.74 19.34
CA LYS A 93 5.39 -4.29 19.13
C LYS A 93 5.66 -3.87 17.68
N THR A 94 5.26 -4.69 16.72
CA THR A 94 5.44 -4.40 15.30
C THR A 94 4.57 -3.23 14.86
N SER A 95 3.32 -3.16 15.32
CA SER A 95 2.42 -2.04 15.03
C SER A 95 2.94 -0.71 15.60
N ALA A 96 3.50 -0.72 16.81
CA ALA A 96 4.11 0.48 17.40
C ALA A 96 5.35 0.96 16.62
N ALA A 97 6.17 0.05 16.10
CA ALA A 97 7.31 0.40 15.26
C ALA A 97 6.85 1.03 13.92
N LEU A 98 5.84 0.45 13.28
CA LEU A 98 5.25 0.98 12.04
C LEU A 98 4.55 2.32 12.27
N LYS A 99 3.87 2.52 13.41
CA LYS A 99 3.30 3.83 13.73
C LYS A 99 4.37 4.92 13.77
N ARG A 100 5.51 4.66 14.42
CA ARG A 100 6.64 5.62 14.42
C ARG A 100 7.22 5.85 13.03
N HIS A 101 7.22 4.84 12.17
CA HIS A 101 7.65 4.94 10.78
C HIS A 101 6.72 5.85 9.97
N SER A 102 5.41 5.65 10.11
CA SER A 102 4.37 6.48 9.51
C SER A 102 4.41 7.92 10.03
N ASP A 103 4.60 8.15 11.34
CA ASP A 103 4.75 9.48 11.92
C ASP A 103 5.98 10.23 11.41
N ALA A 104 6.99 9.51 10.93
CA ALA A 104 8.14 10.07 10.25
C ALA A 104 7.88 10.37 8.75
N GLY A 105 6.66 10.17 8.24
CA GLY A 105 6.28 10.40 6.85
C GLY A 105 6.90 9.42 5.86
N LEU A 106 7.22 8.20 6.29
CA LEU A 106 7.93 7.21 5.48
C LEU A 106 6.99 6.10 4.99
N LEU A 107 7.16 5.72 3.74
CA LEU A 107 6.32 4.76 3.03
C LEU A 107 6.47 3.34 3.58
N TYR A 108 5.35 2.68 3.84
CA TYR A 108 5.26 1.28 4.17
C TYR A 108 4.38 0.51 3.18
N ILE A 109 4.96 -0.44 2.46
CA ILE A 109 4.25 -1.32 1.51
C ILE A 109 4.19 -2.73 2.08
N THR A 110 3.00 -3.33 2.10
CA THR A 110 2.85 -4.77 2.35
C THR A 110 2.53 -5.52 1.08
N VAL A 111 3.11 -6.71 0.95
CA VAL A 111 2.80 -7.67 -0.11
C VAL A 111 2.29 -8.95 0.54
N LEU A 112 0.99 -9.17 0.43
CA LEU A 112 0.32 -10.31 1.05
C LEU A 112 0.43 -11.54 0.15
N THR A 113 1.10 -12.59 0.64
CA THR A 113 1.22 -13.87 -0.07
C THR A 113 0.44 -14.98 0.61
N ASP A 114 0.32 -16.13 -0.04
CA ASP A 114 -0.45 -17.28 0.45
C ASP A 114 0.34 -18.15 1.44
N PRO A 115 -0.16 -18.40 2.66
CA PRO A 115 -1.24 -17.72 3.36
C PRO A 115 -0.73 -16.53 4.19
N THR A 116 -1.58 -15.53 4.42
CA THR A 116 -1.35 -14.49 5.44
C THR A 116 -2.53 -14.47 6.39
N THR A 117 -2.38 -15.04 7.59
CA THR A 117 -3.50 -15.28 8.51
C THR A 117 -3.17 -14.93 9.96
N GLY A 118 -4.19 -14.91 10.80
CA GLY A 118 -4.11 -14.79 12.26
C GLY A 118 -3.52 -13.47 12.72
N GLY A 119 -2.65 -13.53 13.72
CA GLY A 119 -2.02 -12.36 14.33
C GLY A 119 -1.16 -11.52 13.38
N VAL A 120 -0.67 -12.10 12.28
CA VAL A 120 0.07 -11.36 11.26
C VAL A 120 -0.88 -10.46 10.47
N THR A 121 -2.03 -10.98 10.02
CA THR A 121 -3.07 -10.17 9.38
C THR A 121 -3.61 -9.11 10.34
N ALA A 122 -3.86 -9.47 11.59
CA ALA A 122 -4.38 -8.54 12.61
C ALA A 122 -3.36 -7.50 13.10
N SER A 123 -2.16 -7.45 12.52
CA SER A 123 -1.12 -6.51 12.88
C SER A 123 -0.46 -5.92 11.63
N PHE A 124 0.83 -6.06 11.48
CA PHE A 124 1.62 -5.36 10.46
C PHE A 124 1.19 -5.63 9.01
N ALA A 125 0.60 -6.79 8.70
CA ALA A 125 0.23 -7.12 7.33
C ALA A 125 -0.85 -6.16 6.74
N MET A 126 -1.78 -5.69 7.56
CA MET A 126 -2.87 -4.79 7.14
C MET A 126 -2.63 -3.32 7.51
N LEU A 127 -1.40 -2.96 7.88
CA LEU A 127 -1.02 -1.58 8.23
C LEU A 127 -0.21 -0.87 7.13
N GLY A 128 -0.08 -1.47 5.94
CA GLY A 128 0.60 -0.83 4.82
C GLY A 128 -0.12 0.43 4.35
N ASP A 129 0.65 1.47 4.00
CA ASP A 129 0.12 2.62 3.25
C ASP A 129 -0.38 2.13 1.89
N ILE A 130 0.34 1.17 1.31
CA ILE A 130 -0.06 0.44 0.10
C ILE A 130 -0.05 -1.06 0.43
N ILE A 131 -1.17 -1.73 0.18
CA ILE A 131 -1.33 -3.17 0.41
C ILE A 131 -1.54 -3.88 -0.92
N LEU A 132 -0.52 -4.58 -1.36
CA LEU A 132 -0.56 -5.44 -2.54
C LEU A 132 -0.82 -6.88 -2.12
N ALA A 133 -1.43 -7.67 -2.99
CA ALA A 133 -1.61 -9.10 -2.76
C ALA A 133 -1.28 -9.93 -4.02
N GLU A 134 -0.79 -11.14 -3.83
CA GLU A 134 -0.70 -12.11 -4.92
C GLU A 134 -2.09 -12.67 -5.25
N PRO A 135 -2.35 -13.07 -6.50
CA PRO A 135 -3.62 -13.69 -6.89
C PRO A 135 -3.90 -14.93 -6.05
N LYS A 136 -5.15 -15.11 -5.66
CA LYS A 136 -5.66 -16.28 -4.92
C LYS A 136 -5.04 -16.49 -3.53
N ALA A 137 -4.26 -15.55 -3.01
CA ALA A 137 -3.69 -15.65 -1.67
C ALA A 137 -4.80 -15.72 -0.62
N LEU A 138 -4.66 -16.62 0.35
CA LEU A 138 -5.54 -16.72 1.52
C LEU A 138 -5.13 -15.66 2.54
N ILE A 139 -6.01 -14.71 2.78
CA ILE A 139 -5.76 -13.58 3.66
C ILE A 139 -6.93 -13.44 4.62
N GLY A 140 -6.69 -13.55 5.92
CA GLY A 140 -7.76 -13.44 6.90
C GLY A 140 -7.29 -13.70 8.32
N PHE A 141 -8.14 -13.40 9.31
CA PHE A 141 -7.78 -13.64 10.71
C PHE A 141 -7.90 -15.12 11.06
N ALA A 142 -9.11 -15.66 11.05
CA ALA A 142 -9.35 -17.09 11.29
C ALA A 142 -9.31 -17.87 9.98
N GLY A 143 -8.69 -19.04 9.98
CA GLY A 143 -8.70 -19.92 8.81
C GLY A 143 -10.13 -20.41 8.47
N PRO A 144 -10.43 -20.71 7.17
CA PRO A 144 -11.77 -21.12 6.74
C PRO A 144 -12.36 -22.29 7.54
N ARG A 145 -11.56 -23.30 7.88
CA ARG A 145 -12.00 -24.45 8.69
C ARG A 145 -12.50 -24.03 10.07
N VAL A 146 -11.79 -23.12 10.72
CA VAL A 146 -12.15 -22.64 12.05
C VAL A 146 -13.49 -21.90 11.99
N ILE A 147 -13.66 -21.04 10.98
CA ILE A 147 -14.90 -20.30 10.78
C ILE A 147 -16.06 -21.27 10.53
N GLU A 148 -15.93 -22.19 9.57
CA GLU A 148 -16.99 -23.17 9.23
C GLU A 148 -17.37 -24.04 10.42
N GLN A 149 -16.40 -24.48 11.22
CA GLN A 149 -16.65 -25.24 12.44
C GLN A 149 -17.36 -24.43 13.52
N THR A 150 -17.07 -23.14 13.62
CA THR A 150 -17.66 -22.25 14.63
C THR A 150 -19.10 -21.85 14.27
N ILE A 151 -19.34 -21.49 13.00
CA ILE A 151 -20.67 -21.03 12.57
C ILE A 151 -21.54 -22.15 12.01
N HIS A 152 -20.99 -23.37 11.90
CA HIS A 152 -21.67 -24.56 11.32
C HIS A 152 -22.27 -24.34 9.92
N LYS A 153 -21.64 -23.49 9.11
CA LYS A 153 -22.03 -23.16 7.72
C LYS A 153 -20.83 -23.21 6.80
N LYS A 154 -21.07 -23.64 5.56
CA LYS A 154 -20.04 -23.54 4.51
C LYS A 154 -19.83 -22.10 4.10
N LEU A 155 -18.58 -21.72 3.92
CA LEU A 155 -18.21 -20.39 3.46
C LEU A 155 -18.48 -20.23 1.95
N PRO A 156 -18.78 -19.02 1.49
CA PRO A 156 -18.91 -18.72 0.07
C PRO A 156 -17.62 -19.07 -0.68
N LYS A 157 -17.77 -19.46 -1.95
CA LYS A 157 -16.61 -19.75 -2.81
C LYS A 157 -15.75 -18.50 -2.97
N GLY A 158 -14.44 -18.66 -2.74
CA GLY A 158 -13.48 -17.55 -2.84
C GLY A 158 -13.39 -16.66 -1.59
N PHE A 159 -14.12 -16.97 -0.52
CA PHE A 159 -14.04 -16.23 0.74
C PHE A 159 -12.61 -16.16 1.26
N GLN A 160 -12.19 -15.00 1.74
CA GLN A 160 -10.83 -14.69 2.21
C GLN A 160 -9.73 -14.83 1.15
N ARG A 161 -10.05 -14.91 -0.14
CA ARG A 161 -9.05 -14.81 -1.20
C ARG A 161 -8.76 -13.34 -1.53
N SER A 162 -7.59 -13.07 -2.10
CA SER A 162 -7.20 -11.72 -2.49
C SER A 162 -8.25 -11.02 -3.35
N GLU A 163 -8.90 -11.73 -4.28
CA GLU A 163 -9.98 -11.20 -5.10
C GLU A 163 -11.21 -10.79 -4.28
N PHE A 164 -11.51 -11.55 -3.23
CA PHE A 164 -12.56 -11.21 -2.30
C PHE A 164 -12.21 -9.95 -1.49
N LEU A 165 -10.97 -9.84 -1.03
CA LEU A 165 -10.50 -8.69 -0.27
C LEU A 165 -10.47 -7.42 -1.13
N LEU A 166 -10.04 -7.53 -2.39
CA LEU A 166 -10.07 -6.41 -3.33
C LEU A 166 -11.49 -5.90 -3.52
N LYS A 167 -12.45 -6.80 -3.79
CA LYS A 167 -13.86 -6.45 -3.96
C LYS A 167 -14.47 -5.78 -2.72
N HIS A 168 -13.97 -6.11 -1.52
CA HIS A 168 -14.43 -5.55 -0.25
C HIS A 168 -13.53 -4.41 0.25
N GLY A 169 -12.67 -3.86 -0.60
CA GLY A 169 -11.89 -2.67 -0.32
C GLY A 169 -10.75 -2.83 0.68
N PHE A 170 -10.36 -4.05 1.07
CA PHE A 170 -9.32 -4.27 2.08
C PHE A 170 -7.89 -4.21 1.55
N ILE A 171 -7.69 -4.38 0.26
CA ILE A 171 -6.38 -4.29 -0.40
C ILE A 171 -6.47 -3.38 -1.62
N ASP A 172 -5.34 -2.79 -1.99
CA ASP A 172 -5.30 -1.78 -3.05
C ASP A 172 -5.15 -2.38 -4.44
N LYS A 173 -4.38 -3.47 -4.56
CA LYS A 173 -4.12 -4.09 -5.86
C LYS A 173 -3.70 -5.55 -5.75
N ILE A 174 -4.13 -6.36 -6.72
CA ILE A 174 -3.62 -7.71 -6.93
C ILE A 174 -2.54 -7.64 -8.01
N VAL A 175 -1.36 -8.22 -7.71
CA VAL A 175 -0.19 -8.18 -8.60
C VAL A 175 0.37 -9.59 -8.75
N GLU A 176 0.53 -10.05 -9.98
CA GLU A 176 1.21 -11.31 -10.28
C GLU A 176 2.67 -11.26 -9.81
N ARG A 177 3.18 -12.38 -9.28
CA ARG A 177 4.56 -12.45 -8.75
C ARG A 177 5.62 -12.01 -9.78
N LYS A 178 5.41 -12.34 -11.04
CA LYS A 178 6.33 -11.97 -12.14
C LYS A 178 6.41 -10.46 -12.36
N ASP A 179 5.33 -9.73 -12.08
CA ASP A 179 5.21 -8.28 -12.31
C ASP A 179 5.49 -7.47 -11.04
N MET A 180 5.57 -8.15 -9.87
CA MET A 180 5.72 -7.53 -8.56
C MET A 180 6.91 -6.57 -8.48
N LYS A 181 8.08 -6.99 -9.00
CA LYS A 181 9.28 -6.14 -9.00
C LYS A 181 9.05 -4.83 -9.75
N THR A 182 8.44 -4.91 -10.94
CA THR A 182 8.17 -3.74 -11.79
C THR A 182 7.17 -2.79 -11.14
N VAL A 183 6.11 -3.33 -10.53
CA VAL A 183 5.11 -2.51 -9.81
C VAL A 183 5.73 -1.82 -8.60
N LEU A 184 6.49 -2.54 -7.79
CA LEU A 184 7.19 -1.97 -6.64
C LEU A 184 8.20 -0.89 -7.06
N GLU A 185 8.96 -1.11 -8.13
CA GLU A 185 9.92 -0.13 -8.65
C GLU A 185 9.21 1.18 -9.07
N LYS A 186 8.09 1.08 -9.76
CA LYS A 186 7.28 2.23 -10.18
C LYS A 186 6.75 3.02 -8.96
N ILE A 187 6.12 2.32 -8.00
CA ILE A 187 5.60 2.93 -6.78
C ILE A 187 6.71 3.69 -6.03
N LEU A 188 7.85 3.03 -5.82
CA LEU A 188 8.99 3.64 -5.11
C LEU A 188 9.56 4.84 -5.85
N THR A 189 9.64 4.78 -7.17
CA THR A 189 10.15 5.87 -8.00
C THR A 189 9.23 7.08 -7.93
N MET A 190 7.93 6.89 -8.09
CA MET A 190 6.93 7.95 -7.97
C MET A 190 6.98 8.62 -6.59
N HIS A 191 7.05 7.81 -5.53
CA HIS A 191 7.12 8.32 -4.16
C HIS A 191 8.42 9.10 -3.89
N ARG A 192 9.56 8.66 -4.41
CA ARG A 192 10.83 9.37 -4.29
C ARG A 192 10.80 10.71 -5.01
N LEU A 193 10.30 10.75 -6.25
CA LEU A 193 10.20 11.99 -7.04
C LEU A 193 9.30 13.03 -6.36
N THR A 194 8.19 12.58 -5.77
CA THR A 194 7.32 13.47 -4.98
C THR A 194 8.05 14.03 -3.77
N ALA A 195 8.81 13.22 -3.05
CA ALA A 195 9.57 13.67 -1.88
C ALA A 195 10.69 14.64 -2.24
N GLU A 196 11.39 14.41 -3.36
CA GLU A 196 12.41 15.33 -3.90
C GLU A 196 11.78 16.65 -4.37
N GLY A 197 10.67 16.62 -5.10
CA GLY A 197 9.94 17.81 -5.56
C GLY A 197 9.38 18.65 -4.42
N VAL A 198 8.94 18.04 -3.33
CA VAL A 198 8.52 18.76 -2.10
C VAL A 198 9.72 19.40 -1.43
N ALA A 199 10.89 18.74 -1.39
CA ALA A 199 12.10 19.29 -0.79
C ALA A 199 12.62 20.51 -1.57
N GLU A 200 12.54 20.54 -2.90
CA GLU A 200 12.90 21.69 -3.71
C GLU A 200 11.94 22.88 -3.54
N ASN A 201 10.65 22.61 -3.32
CA ASN A 201 9.63 23.64 -3.08
C ASN A 201 9.59 24.16 -1.64
N THR A 202 10.07 23.41 -0.64
CA THR A 202 10.12 23.86 0.77
C THR A 202 11.23 24.91 1.05
N GLY A 203 12.08 25.20 0.08
CA GLY A 203 12.91 26.41 0.09
C GLY A 203 12.10 27.73 0.10
N ASN A 204 10.81 27.68 -0.24
CA ASN A 204 9.85 28.78 -0.15
C ASN A 204 8.64 28.32 0.67
N ASN A 205 8.74 28.45 1.98
CA ASN A 205 7.67 28.41 3.00
C ASN A 205 6.27 27.97 2.56
N ALA A 206 5.96 26.67 2.67
CA ALA A 206 4.60 26.19 2.85
C ALA A 206 4.59 25.17 3.99
N VAL A 207 4.35 25.64 5.20
CA VAL A 207 4.05 24.79 6.35
C VAL A 207 2.59 24.38 6.20
N PHE A 208 2.32 23.12 5.87
CA PHE A 208 1.00 22.54 6.05
C PHE A 208 0.80 22.25 7.53
N ASN A 209 0.10 23.13 8.22
CA ASN A 209 -0.41 22.86 9.55
C ASN A 209 -1.70 22.04 9.44
N ASP A 210 -1.74 20.92 10.12
CA ASP A 210 -2.93 20.09 10.33
C ASP A 210 -4.01 20.96 11.00
N GLY A 211 -5.03 21.35 10.28
CA GLY A 211 -6.20 22.01 10.88
C GLY A 211 -6.89 23.09 10.05
N ASP A 212 -6.25 23.70 9.07
CA ASP A 212 -6.88 24.74 8.26
C ASP A 212 -6.91 24.39 6.76
N ILE A 213 -8.06 23.92 6.30
CA ILE A 213 -8.37 23.95 4.87
C ILE A 213 -8.67 25.40 4.51
N THR A 214 -7.63 26.19 4.32
CA THR A 214 -7.75 27.49 3.66
C THR A 214 -7.85 27.26 2.17
N VAL A 215 -9.00 27.56 1.61
CA VAL A 215 -9.20 27.62 0.15
C VAL A 215 -8.17 28.57 -0.41
N ALA A 216 -7.26 28.05 -1.26
CA ALA A 216 -6.23 28.84 -1.93
C ALA A 216 -6.88 30.04 -2.62
N SER A 217 -6.28 31.24 -2.46
CA SER A 217 -6.79 32.45 -3.08
C SER A 217 -6.76 32.34 -4.61
N GLU A 218 -7.69 32.99 -5.29
CA GLU A 218 -7.78 32.96 -6.77
C GLU A 218 -6.46 33.34 -7.48
N GLN A 219 -5.56 34.02 -6.80
CA GLN A 219 -4.22 34.38 -7.31
C GLN A 219 -3.25 33.19 -7.32
N GLU A 220 -3.31 32.28 -6.35
CA GLU A 220 -2.43 31.09 -6.27
C GLU A 220 -2.87 30.02 -7.27
N VAL A 221 -4.18 29.81 -7.44
CA VAL A 221 -4.73 28.96 -8.50
C VAL A 221 -4.30 29.48 -9.89
N GLY A 222 -4.22 30.79 -10.07
CA GLY A 222 -3.75 31.43 -11.28
C GLY A 222 -2.28 31.16 -11.62
N GLN A 223 -1.41 30.93 -10.64
CA GLN A 223 0.02 30.63 -10.86
C GLN A 223 0.23 29.15 -11.20
N THR A 224 -0.43 28.24 -10.51
CA THR A 224 -0.36 26.79 -10.80
C THR A 224 -0.86 26.49 -12.21
N VAL A 225 -1.96 27.13 -12.64
CA VAL A 225 -2.47 27.03 -14.02
C VAL A 225 -1.50 27.64 -15.06
N LYS A 226 -0.62 28.59 -14.68
CA LYS A 226 0.39 29.15 -15.59
C LYS A 226 1.56 28.17 -15.84
N ILE A 227 1.94 27.36 -14.88
CA ILE A 227 3.03 26.37 -15.02
C ILE A 227 2.60 25.25 -16.00
N VAL A 228 1.38 24.75 -15.88
CA VAL A 228 0.83 23.74 -16.81
C VAL A 228 0.62 24.31 -18.22
N LYS A 229 0.36 25.61 -18.37
CA LYS A 229 0.21 26.28 -19.68
C LYS A 229 1.52 26.48 -20.45
N ASN A 230 2.67 26.36 -19.81
CA ASN A 230 3.96 26.56 -20.49
C ASN A 230 4.53 25.29 -21.16
N SER A 231 4.05 24.10 -20.85
CA SER A 231 4.55 22.86 -21.44
C SER A 231 3.88 22.46 -22.78
N ARG A 232 2.71 23.01 -23.13
CA ARG A 232 2.10 22.86 -24.47
C ARG A 232 1.45 24.17 -24.91
N LYS A 233 2.20 25.03 -25.59
CA LYS A 233 1.63 26.16 -26.37
C LYS A 233 0.91 25.64 -27.62
N GLN A 234 -0.24 25.04 -27.49
CA GLN A 234 -1.25 25.15 -28.52
C GLN A 234 -1.98 26.49 -28.33
N LYS A 235 -1.69 27.46 -29.15
CA LYS A 235 -2.43 28.72 -29.22
C LYS A 235 -3.88 28.40 -29.60
N LEU A 236 -4.76 28.36 -28.63
CA LEU A 236 -6.21 28.44 -28.90
C LEU A 236 -6.42 29.69 -29.75
N SER A 237 -7.04 29.55 -30.92
CA SER A 237 -7.32 30.67 -31.81
C SER A 237 -8.19 31.71 -31.08
N ALA A 238 -8.04 32.97 -31.44
CA ALA A 238 -8.85 34.07 -30.87
C ALA A 238 -10.36 33.81 -30.95
N THR A 239 -10.77 33.06 -31.99
CA THR A 239 -12.15 32.62 -32.23
C THR A 239 -12.66 31.62 -31.19
N GLN A 240 -11.78 30.69 -30.67
CA GLN A 240 -12.17 29.75 -29.64
C GLN A 240 -12.28 30.40 -28.26
N LYS A 241 -11.45 31.42 -27.97
CA LYS A 241 -11.57 32.23 -26.75
C LYS A 241 -12.84 33.06 -26.73
N LYS A 242 -13.25 33.60 -27.87
CA LYS A 242 -14.49 34.42 -27.99
C LYS A 242 -15.74 33.56 -27.81
N ARG A 243 -15.78 32.33 -28.37
CA ARG A 243 -16.90 31.39 -28.18
C ARG A 243 -17.09 30.94 -26.73
N ALA A 244 -16.03 30.79 -25.95
CA ALA A 244 -16.14 30.38 -24.55
C ALA A 244 -16.71 31.49 -23.64
N SER A 245 -16.61 32.76 -24.02
CA SER A 245 -17.13 33.91 -23.24
C SER A 245 -18.60 34.26 -23.52
N GLU A 246 -19.16 33.72 -24.58
CA GLU A 246 -20.50 34.10 -25.06
C GLU A 246 -21.62 33.12 -24.65
N LYS A 247 -21.30 31.96 -24.02
CA LYS A 247 -22.30 30.99 -23.58
C LYS A 247 -23.09 31.49 -22.36
N THR A 248 -24.42 31.45 -22.44
CA THR A 248 -25.27 31.64 -21.28
C THR A 248 -25.08 30.59 -20.20
N ALA A 249 -25.51 30.84 -18.98
CA ALA A 249 -25.45 29.88 -17.90
C ALA A 249 -26.13 28.53 -18.25
N TRP A 250 -27.26 28.59 -18.97
CA TRP A 250 -27.98 27.39 -19.43
C TRP A 250 -27.23 26.62 -20.50
N GLU A 251 -26.64 27.28 -21.47
CA GLU A 251 -25.78 26.63 -22.49
C GLU A 251 -24.57 25.99 -21.88
N ARG A 252 -24.00 26.55 -20.81
CA ARG A 252 -22.89 25.90 -20.04
C ARG A 252 -23.39 24.62 -19.37
N VAL A 253 -24.62 24.62 -18.79
CA VAL A 253 -25.20 23.41 -18.21
C VAL A 253 -25.47 22.36 -19.27
N LEU A 254 -25.95 22.72 -20.45
CA LEU A 254 -26.15 21.79 -21.57
C LEU A 254 -24.81 21.19 -22.05
N THR A 255 -23.80 22.06 -22.25
CA THR A 255 -22.46 21.62 -22.61
C THR A 255 -21.84 20.66 -21.57
N SER A 256 -22.11 20.89 -20.27
CA SER A 256 -21.64 20.01 -19.21
C SER A 256 -22.28 18.63 -19.21
N ARG A 257 -23.36 18.44 -19.94
CA ARG A 257 -24.13 17.19 -20.09
C ARG A 257 -23.96 16.52 -21.45
N GLU A 258 -23.13 17.08 -22.32
CA GLU A 258 -22.80 16.46 -23.62
C GLU A 258 -22.12 15.12 -23.43
N LYS A 259 -22.48 14.11 -24.25
CA LYS A 259 -21.92 12.74 -24.17
C LYS A 259 -20.46 12.68 -24.55
N ASP A 260 -19.99 13.60 -25.39
CA ASP A 260 -18.62 13.68 -25.90
C ASP A 260 -17.69 14.49 -24.95
N ARG A 261 -18.16 14.79 -23.75
CA ARG A 261 -17.37 15.48 -22.76
C ARG A 261 -16.29 14.53 -22.20
N PRO A 262 -15.04 14.99 -22.05
CA PRO A 262 -14.00 14.18 -21.40
C PRO A 262 -14.43 13.69 -20.02
N VAL A 263 -14.24 12.40 -19.76
CA VAL A 263 -14.44 11.75 -18.46
C VAL A 263 -13.14 11.71 -17.66
N GLY A 264 -13.18 11.23 -16.42
CA GLY A 264 -12.00 11.18 -15.55
C GLY A 264 -10.81 10.48 -16.15
N GLU A 265 -11.01 9.36 -16.83
CA GLU A 265 -9.97 8.59 -17.52
C GLU A 265 -9.28 9.38 -18.63
N ASP A 266 -10.01 10.21 -19.37
CA ASP A 266 -9.44 11.07 -20.43
C ASP A 266 -8.49 12.12 -19.83
N TYR A 267 -8.84 12.64 -18.64
CA TYR A 267 -7.97 13.58 -17.94
C TYR A 267 -6.73 12.88 -17.37
N ILE A 268 -6.88 11.69 -16.79
CA ILE A 268 -5.76 10.90 -16.27
C ILE A 268 -4.78 10.59 -17.40
N SER A 269 -5.26 10.03 -18.50
CA SER A 269 -4.41 9.67 -19.66
C SER A 269 -3.84 10.89 -20.39
N GLY A 270 -4.48 12.05 -20.29
CA GLY A 270 -4.02 13.29 -20.92
C GLY A 270 -3.04 14.12 -20.08
N LEU A 271 -3.02 13.94 -18.77
CA LEU A 271 -2.23 14.74 -17.84
C LEU A 271 -0.99 14.01 -17.31
N PHE A 272 -1.06 12.68 -17.18
CA PHE A 272 -0.02 11.86 -16.55
C PHE A 272 0.61 10.90 -17.56
N GLU A 273 1.91 10.67 -17.42
CA GLU A 273 2.64 9.69 -18.24
C GLU A 273 2.43 8.26 -17.72
N GLU A 274 2.36 8.10 -16.40
CA GLU A 274 2.05 6.84 -15.72
C GLU A 274 1.00 7.07 -14.64
N PHE A 275 0.07 6.12 -14.52
CA PHE A 275 -0.94 6.07 -13.47
C PHE A 275 -1.05 4.64 -12.94
N ILE A 276 -0.96 4.47 -11.64
CA ILE A 276 -1.19 3.20 -10.97
C ILE A 276 -2.46 3.33 -10.15
N GLU A 277 -3.53 2.68 -10.61
CA GLU A 277 -4.81 2.67 -9.92
C GLU A 277 -4.74 1.78 -8.68
N PHE A 278 -5.28 2.32 -7.58
CA PHE A 278 -5.54 1.62 -6.34
C PHE A 278 -7.03 1.55 -6.05
N HIS A 279 -7.46 0.46 -5.44
CA HIS A 279 -8.85 0.14 -5.21
C HIS A 279 -9.17 0.09 -3.72
N GLY A 280 -10.47 0.31 -3.40
CA GLY A 280 -11.01 0.10 -2.07
C GLY A 280 -10.79 1.26 -1.10
N ASP A 281 -11.67 1.29 -0.08
CA ASP A 281 -11.69 2.31 0.96
C ASP A 281 -11.15 1.81 2.31
N ARG A 282 -10.61 0.60 2.36
CA ARG A 282 -10.13 -0.12 3.56
C ARG A 282 -11.23 -0.38 4.60
N ASN A 283 -12.50 -0.17 4.26
CA ASN A 283 -13.61 -0.21 5.20
C ASN A 283 -14.81 -1.02 4.70
N PHE A 284 -15.31 -0.73 3.51
CA PHE A 284 -16.56 -1.30 3.02
C PHE A 284 -16.44 -1.95 1.63
N GLY A 285 -15.83 -1.28 0.68
CA GLY A 285 -15.80 -1.75 -0.69
C GLY A 285 -14.99 -0.86 -1.63
N ASP A 286 -15.17 -1.11 -2.91
CA ASP A 286 -14.63 -0.32 -3.99
C ASP A 286 -15.78 0.32 -4.75
N ASP A 287 -15.62 1.56 -5.21
CA ASP A 287 -16.62 2.27 -6.01
C ASP A 287 -16.09 2.42 -7.45
N ALA A 288 -16.70 1.69 -8.36
CA ALA A 288 -16.33 1.72 -9.77
C ALA A 288 -16.52 3.10 -10.46
N ALA A 289 -17.19 4.04 -9.79
CA ALA A 289 -17.34 5.42 -10.28
C ALA A 289 -16.17 6.33 -9.87
N ILE A 290 -15.30 5.87 -8.96
CA ILE A 290 -14.15 6.63 -8.47
C ILE A 290 -12.88 5.91 -8.93
N CYS A 291 -12.03 6.62 -9.68
CA CYS A 291 -10.71 6.19 -10.06
C CYS A 291 -9.68 6.96 -9.23
N GLY A 292 -8.92 6.24 -8.41
CA GLY A 292 -7.90 6.81 -7.53
C GLY A 292 -6.58 6.08 -7.63
N GLY A 293 -5.48 6.76 -7.40
CA GLY A 293 -4.17 6.12 -7.51
C GLY A 293 -3.02 7.10 -7.38
N ILE A 294 -1.82 6.64 -7.73
CA ILE A 294 -0.63 7.48 -7.84
C ILE A 294 -0.26 7.68 -9.30
N ALA A 295 0.20 8.89 -9.62
CA ALA A 295 0.50 9.31 -10.98
C ALA A 295 1.83 10.06 -11.07
N TYR A 296 2.42 9.99 -12.27
CA TYR A 296 3.65 10.73 -12.62
C TYR A 296 3.50 11.39 -13.98
#